data_473a04b7dc8fb04f03f38bfe4912ac3a
#
_entry.id   473a04b7dc8fb04f03f38bfe4912ac3a
#
_cell.length_a   1.000
_cell.length_b   1.000
_cell.length_c   1.000
_cell.angle_alpha   90.00
_cell.angle_beta   90.00
_cell.angle_gamma   90.00
#
_symmetry.space_group_name_H-M   'P 1'
#
loop_
_entity.id
_entity.type
_entity.pdbx_description
1 polymer ?
#
loop_
_entity_poly.entity_id
_entity_poly.type
_entity_poly.pdbx_seq_one_letter_code
_entity_poly.pdbx_strand_id
1 'polypeptide(L)'
;MTQGNGSEKPNDHQGVVYQKLRAPSASGETLQVPPLLFATDLLEVNLRRIAESRSSRFDRPLKEIQTQGRAELTEMAVTYSGAYLDDLPSINSQSIILSGHQPDLFHPGVWYKNFVLSELGRQQNALAVNLVIDNDICAHPAVGFPSFPDNKGDWKNIRLERVSMDAHATEVPYEFRPVVDWGLFESFGTRLSQRLGREKSHGVINPLWRHVHVAAGRLNKAAAGLGHLVAAGRHRLESEFGLRTLELPISQLTKTSAFGCFFKSILSAADEFRLIHNRVLDEYRDVHRIRSESHPVSKLAERDGWVEVPFWIWRDAESRRQPLHVRFQDNRILLSNLLGWEFSCLLAEVDEQLSVLKANGVFIRPRALTTTLFSRLILSDLFIHGIGGAKYDQLTNLIAQRFFEVQLPDYQTVTATLKLPTSLDLVSRVELKDLDRELRDLRFHPERFIDEPSDLVKELIAQKRAWAFGESAFPKSRERHVAIDSLNQQLIDYASPTVDLLEERLANSREKLRVSEILSSREFSFCLFDLSIIEELKSLATGQDRLSR
;
A
#
# COMPACT_ATOMS: atom_id res chain seq x y z
N MET A 1 13.36 39.98 -40.15
CA MET A 1 13.02 38.55 -39.98
C MET A 1 14.18 37.89 -39.27
N THR A 2 14.15 37.88 -37.96
CA THR A 2 15.17 37.27 -37.13
C THR A 2 14.46 36.35 -36.14
N GLN A 3 14.63 35.05 -36.37
CA GLN A 3 14.18 34.01 -35.47
C GLN A 3 15.09 34.03 -34.23
N GLY A 4 14.52 34.31 -33.09
CA GLY A 4 15.17 34.16 -31.78
C GLY A 4 15.10 32.70 -31.34
N ASN A 5 16.21 31.99 -31.33
CA ASN A 5 16.40 30.73 -30.63
C ASN A 5 16.48 31.02 -29.14
N GLY A 6 15.38 30.84 -28.42
CA GLY A 6 15.36 30.76 -26.98
C GLY A 6 15.73 29.35 -26.54
N SER A 7 16.96 29.13 -26.13
CA SER A 7 17.38 27.96 -25.40
C SER A 7 16.76 28.05 -23.99
N GLU A 8 15.64 27.38 -23.76
CA GLU A 8 15.15 27.13 -22.41
C GLU A 8 16.17 26.29 -21.64
N LYS A 9 16.80 26.89 -20.65
CA LYS A 9 17.58 26.15 -19.65
C LYS A 9 16.60 25.25 -18.88
N PRO A 10 16.96 23.98 -18.56
CA PRO A 10 16.12 23.14 -17.74
C PRO A 10 15.89 23.82 -16.38
N ASN A 11 14.62 23.92 -16.00
CA ASN A 11 14.18 24.53 -14.73
C ASN A 11 14.67 23.67 -13.57
N ASP A 12 15.69 24.13 -12.85
CA ASP A 12 16.41 23.40 -11.79
C ASP A 12 15.70 23.38 -10.41
N HIS A 13 14.42 23.76 -10.33
CA HIS A 13 13.61 23.72 -9.11
C HIS A 13 12.25 23.09 -9.36
N GLN A 14 12.23 21.76 -9.54
CA GLN A 14 10.95 21.05 -9.50
C GLN A 14 10.50 20.93 -8.04
N GLY A 15 9.51 21.74 -7.64
CA GLY A 15 8.78 21.59 -6.39
C GLY A 15 7.87 20.35 -6.42
N VAL A 16 7.11 20.14 -5.33
CA VAL A 16 6.07 19.10 -5.29
C VAL A 16 5.07 19.32 -6.44
N VAL A 17 4.82 18.26 -7.22
CA VAL A 17 3.84 18.28 -8.31
C VAL A 17 2.61 17.50 -7.89
N TYR A 18 1.41 18.06 -8.11
CA TYR A 18 0.17 17.33 -7.86
C TYR A 18 0.07 16.12 -8.78
N GLN A 19 0.10 14.93 -8.21
CA GLN A 19 -0.02 13.67 -8.95
C GLN A 19 -1.17 12.83 -8.39
N LYS A 20 -2.13 12.50 -9.26
CA LYS A 20 -3.30 11.69 -8.90
C LYS A 20 -3.13 10.26 -9.41
N LEU A 21 -2.47 9.43 -8.62
CA LEU A 21 -2.37 8.00 -8.91
C LEU A 21 -3.61 7.28 -8.38
N ARG A 22 -4.33 6.58 -9.26
CA ARG A 22 -5.48 5.74 -8.92
C ARG A 22 -5.32 4.36 -9.54
N ALA A 23 -5.69 3.34 -8.76
CA ALA A 23 -5.78 2.01 -9.29
C ALA A 23 -6.88 1.95 -10.37
N PRO A 24 -6.70 1.18 -11.43
CA PRO A 24 -7.73 0.89 -12.41
C PRO A 24 -8.98 0.31 -11.73
N SER A 25 -10.14 0.52 -12.33
CA SER A 25 -11.42 0.04 -11.78
C SER A 25 -11.84 -1.31 -12.35
N ALA A 26 -11.48 -1.61 -13.60
CA ALA A 26 -11.80 -2.88 -14.23
C ALA A 26 -10.79 -3.97 -13.86
N SER A 27 -11.27 -5.22 -13.79
CA SER A 27 -10.41 -6.39 -13.61
C SER A 27 -9.56 -6.62 -14.87
N GLY A 28 -8.30 -7.00 -14.71
CA GLY A 28 -7.35 -7.20 -15.80
C GLY A 28 -6.63 -5.91 -16.25
N GLU A 29 -6.97 -4.74 -15.70
CA GLU A 29 -6.29 -3.49 -16.04
C GLU A 29 -5.08 -3.22 -15.14
N THR A 30 -4.08 -2.55 -15.71
CA THR A 30 -2.85 -2.14 -15.00
C THR A 30 -2.66 -0.63 -15.01
N LEU A 31 -2.01 -0.12 -13.96
CA LEU A 31 -1.39 1.20 -13.95
C LEU A 31 0.13 1.01 -14.03
N GLN A 32 0.77 1.68 -14.97
CA GLN A 32 2.23 1.68 -15.17
C GLN A 32 2.66 3.12 -15.45
N VAL A 33 3.45 3.72 -14.56
CA VAL A 33 3.90 5.11 -14.68
C VAL A 33 5.40 5.20 -14.35
N PRO A 34 6.23 5.55 -15.34
CA PRO A 34 5.94 5.62 -16.78
C PRO A 34 5.50 4.25 -17.35
N PRO A 35 4.99 4.18 -18.60
CA PRO A 35 4.72 2.88 -19.23
C PRO A 35 5.97 1.99 -19.27
N LEU A 36 5.82 0.68 -19.04
CA LEU A 36 6.96 -0.27 -18.96
C LEU A 36 7.81 -0.31 -20.24
N LEU A 37 7.23 0.05 -21.38
CA LEU A 37 7.99 0.14 -22.64
C LEU A 37 9.15 1.17 -22.58
N PHE A 38 9.10 2.13 -21.66
CA PHE A 38 10.16 3.12 -21.42
C PHE A 38 11.13 2.74 -20.31
N ALA A 39 11.02 1.52 -19.74
CA ALA A 39 11.84 1.10 -18.61
C ALA A 39 13.33 1.08 -18.93
N THR A 40 13.72 0.74 -20.17
CA THR A 40 15.11 0.78 -20.62
C THR A 40 15.66 2.19 -20.61
N ASP A 41 14.94 3.14 -21.23
CA ASP A 41 15.35 4.55 -21.28
C ASP A 41 15.44 5.14 -19.86
N LEU A 42 14.48 4.78 -18.99
CA LEU A 42 14.45 5.19 -17.60
C LEU A 42 15.69 4.69 -16.84
N LEU A 43 16.05 3.41 -17.03
CA LEU A 43 17.22 2.82 -16.40
C LEU A 43 18.52 3.49 -16.88
N GLU A 44 18.65 3.77 -18.18
CA GLU A 44 19.81 4.48 -18.73
C GLU A 44 19.97 5.90 -18.18
N VAL A 45 18.86 6.63 -18.05
CA VAL A 45 18.86 7.97 -17.42
C VAL A 45 19.28 7.87 -15.96
N ASN A 46 18.79 6.90 -15.24
CA ASN A 46 19.12 6.67 -13.83
C ASN A 46 20.60 6.33 -13.66
N LEU A 47 21.15 5.45 -14.48
CA LEU A 47 22.58 5.08 -14.42
C LEU A 47 23.49 6.30 -14.63
N ARG A 48 23.15 7.21 -15.54
CA ARG A 48 23.87 8.48 -15.74
C ARG A 48 23.81 9.36 -14.50
N ARG A 49 22.62 9.55 -13.90
CA ARG A 49 22.45 10.33 -12.67
C ARG A 49 23.28 9.77 -11.51
N ILE A 50 23.28 8.45 -11.34
CA ILE A 50 24.08 7.78 -10.31
C ILE A 50 25.57 7.99 -10.53
N ALA A 51 26.04 7.88 -11.77
CA ALA A 51 27.44 8.09 -12.10
C ALA A 51 27.91 9.55 -11.80
N GLU A 52 27.03 10.52 -11.97
CA GLU A 52 27.27 11.94 -11.72
C GLU A 52 27.03 12.35 -10.25
N SER A 53 26.31 11.53 -9.48
CA SER A 53 25.91 11.89 -8.12
C SER A 53 27.11 12.05 -7.18
N ARG A 54 27.09 13.14 -6.40
CA ARG A 54 28.06 13.47 -5.36
C ARG A 54 27.31 14.02 -4.17
N SER A 55 27.80 13.77 -2.98
CA SER A 55 27.20 14.29 -1.76
C SER A 55 28.29 14.63 -0.76
N SER A 56 28.20 15.80 -0.16
CA SER A 56 29.09 16.25 0.92
C SER A 56 28.68 15.72 2.30
N ARG A 57 27.54 15.02 2.38
CA ARG A 57 26.96 14.55 3.66
C ARG A 57 27.59 13.28 4.21
N PHE A 58 28.41 12.61 3.41
CA PHE A 58 29.09 11.39 3.82
C PHE A 58 30.56 11.68 4.09
N ASP A 59 31.14 10.94 5.01
CA ASP A 59 32.59 10.99 5.34
C ASP A 59 33.47 10.26 4.31
N ARG A 60 32.86 9.56 3.36
CA ARG A 60 33.49 8.87 2.22
C ARG A 60 32.76 9.23 0.92
N PRO A 61 33.41 9.08 -0.24
CA PRO A 61 32.76 9.28 -1.53
C PRO A 61 31.49 8.42 -1.67
N LEU A 62 30.37 9.03 -2.07
CA LEU A 62 29.08 8.34 -2.23
C LEU A 62 29.20 7.10 -3.12
N LYS A 63 30.02 7.18 -4.20
CA LYS A 63 30.25 6.05 -5.11
C LYS A 63 30.87 4.83 -4.42
N GLU A 64 31.74 5.02 -3.46
CA GLU A 64 32.34 3.93 -2.69
C GLU A 64 31.29 3.27 -1.79
N ILE A 65 30.46 4.06 -1.13
CA ILE A 65 29.35 3.57 -0.29
C ILE A 65 28.35 2.81 -1.14
N GLN A 66 28.02 3.31 -2.35
CA GLN A 66 27.14 2.63 -3.29
C GLN A 66 27.73 1.30 -3.75
N THR A 67 28.99 1.26 -4.13
CA THR A 67 29.67 0.03 -4.58
C THR A 67 29.66 -1.02 -3.47
N GLN A 68 30.04 -0.61 -2.26
CA GLN A 68 30.08 -1.51 -1.11
C GLN A 68 28.67 -1.98 -0.70
N GLY A 69 27.70 -1.07 -0.60
CA GLY A 69 26.33 -1.40 -0.20
C GLY A 69 25.62 -2.34 -1.20
N ARG A 70 25.90 -2.21 -2.49
CA ARG A 70 25.39 -3.09 -3.54
C ARG A 70 26.00 -4.49 -3.46
N ALA A 71 27.30 -4.58 -3.18
CA ALA A 71 27.97 -5.87 -2.97
C ALA A 71 27.41 -6.57 -1.73
N GLU A 72 27.31 -5.86 -0.59
CA GLU A 72 26.71 -6.38 0.65
C GLU A 72 25.26 -6.82 0.44
N LEU A 73 24.41 -6.01 -0.24
CA LEU A 73 23.04 -6.36 -0.59
C LEU A 73 22.98 -7.68 -1.38
N THR A 74 23.83 -7.79 -2.40
CA THR A 74 23.85 -8.98 -3.29
C THR A 74 24.22 -10.23 -2.52
N GLU A 75 25.31 -10.20 -1.76
CA GLU A 75 25.78 -11.32 -0.95
C GLU A 75 24.72 -11.78 0.07
N MET A 76 24.13 -10.82 0.78
CA MET A 76 23.12 -11.10 1.80
C MET A 76 21.82 -11.62 1.17
N ALA A 77 21.38 -11.08 0.02
CA ALA A 77 20.18 -11.54 -0.66
C ALA A 77 20.34 -12.97 -1.24
N VAL A 78 21.52 -13.28 -1.77
CA VAL A 78 21.88 -14.64 -2.20
C VAL A 78 21.85 -15.61 -1.02
N THR A 79 22.49 -15.26 0.08
CA THR A 79 22.54 -16.08 1.28
C THR A 79 21.14 -16.30 1.86
N TYR A 80 20.34 -15.23 1.98
CA TYR A 80 18.99 -15.30 2.52
C TYR A 80 18.07 -16.14 1.64
N SER A 81 18.02 -15.87 0.34
CA SER A 81 17.16 -16.60 -0.60
C SER A 81 17.61 -18.06 -0.78
N GLY A 82 18.93 -18.31 -0.79
CA GLY A 82 19.51 -19.65 -0.89
C GLY A 82 19.20 -20.57 0.29
N ALA A 83 18.84 -20.00 1.44
CA ALA A 83 18.44 -20.79 2.59
C ALA A 83 17.13 -21.57 2.34
N TYR A 84 16.27 -21.11 1.43
CA TYR A 84 14.98 -21.75 1.18
C TYR A 84 14.65 -22.01 -0.30
N LEU A 85 15.29 -21.37 -1.28
CA LEU A 85 15.13 -21.66 -2.70
C LEU A 85 15.99 -22.86 -3.13
N ASP A 86 15.57 -23.53 -4.20
CA ASP A 86 16.32 -24.64 -4.82
C ASP A 86 17.26 -24.13 -5.92
N ASP A 87 16.86 -23.06 -6.62
CA ASP A 87 17.58 -22.45 -7.72
C ASP A 87 17.59 -20.92 -7.59
N LEU A 88 18.76 -20.33 -7.73
CA LEU A 88 18.95 -18.88 -7.60
C LEU A 88 19.13 -18.24 -8.98
N PRO A 89 18.68 -16.99 -9.17
CA PRO A 89 18.97 -16.26 -10.40
C PRO A 89 20.47 -16.02 -10.57
N SER A 90 20.91 -15.90 -11.81
CA SER A 90 22.30 -15.53 -12.15
C SER A 90 22.62 -14.14 -11.62
N ILE A 91 23.83 -13.98 -11.04
CA ILE A 91 24.28 -12.74 -10.38
C ILE A 91 25.26 -11.95 -11.26
N ASN A 92 25.30 -12.18 -12.57
CA ASN A 92 26.31 -11.59 -13.47
C ASN A 92 26.00 -10.13 -13.86
N SER A 93 25.12 -9.45 -13.15
CA SER A 93 24.68 -8.09 -13.49
C SER A 93 25.35 -7.02 -12.65
N GLN A 94 25.63 -5.86 -13.27
CA GLN A 94 26.08 -4.64 -12.58
C GLN A 94 24.91 -3.75 -12.12
N SER A 95 23.71 -3.94 -12.70
CA SER A 95 22.53 -3.14 -12.38
C SER A 95 21.64 -3.87 -11.40
N ILE A 96 21.00 -3.09 -10.50
CA ILE A 96 20.10 -3.60 -9.46
C ILE A 96 18.75 -2.92 -9.56
N ILE A 97 17.69 -3.71 -9.69
CA ILE A 97 16.30 -3.25 -9.62
C ILE A 97 15.71 -3.72 -8.29
N LEU A 98 15.15 -2.80 -7.52
CA LEU A 98 14.53 -3.09 -6.24
C LEU A 98 13.01 -2.89 -6.27
N SER A 99 12.32 -3.68 -5.48
CA SER A 99 10.95 -3.45 -5.04
C SER A 99 10.83 -3.81 -3.56
N GLY A 100 9.68 -3.62 -2.93
CA GLY A 100 9.50 -4.08 -1.55
C GLY A 100 8.05 -4.03 -1.09
N HIS A 101 7.72 -4.90 -0.14
CA HIS A 101 6.44 -4.94 0.56
C HIS A 101 6.54 -5.72 1.87
N GLN A 102 5.54 -5.52 2.77
CA GLN A 102 5.41 -6.32 3.99
C GLN A 102 5.26 -7.82 3.64
N PRO A 103 5.72 -8.73 4.51
CA PRO A 103 5.59 -10.18 4.33
C PRO A 103 4.18 -10.67 4.70
N ASP A 104 3.19 -10.25 3.92
CA ASP A 104 1.77 -10.56 4.12
C ASP A 104 1.19 -11.23 2.87
N LEU A 105 -0.04 -11.77 2.99
CA LEU A 105 -0.83 -12.28 1.89
C LEU A 105 -1.66 -11.15 1.26
N PHE A 106 -0.98 -10.26 0.58
CA PHE A 106 -1.54 -9.04 -0.02
C PHE A 106 -2.42 -9.33 -1.26
N HIS A 107 -3.03 -8.30 -1.81
CA HIS A 107 -3.87 -8.41 -3.01
C HIS A 107 -3.03 -8.51 -4.30
N PRO A 108 -3.62 -9.02 -5.42
CA PRO A 108 -2.89 -9.21 -6.68
C PRO A 108 -2.21 -7.96 -7.24
N GLY A 109 -2.76 -6.77 -7.01
CA GLY A 109 -2.16 -5.53 -7.47
C GLY A 109 -0.83 -5.19 -6.79
N VAL A 110 -0.58 -5.68 -5.58
CA VAL A 110 0.72 -5.65 -4.92
C VAL A 110 1.60 -6.77 -5.47
N TRP A 111 1.05 -7.96 -5.64
CA TRP A 111 1.78 -9.12 -6.17
C TRP A 111 2.32 -8.88 -7.58
N TYR A 112 1.58 -8.12 -8.39
CA TYR A 112 1.99 -7.71 -9.73
C TYR A 112 3.38 -7.06 -9.77
N LYS A 113 3.80 -6.35 -8.72
CA LYS A 113 5.16 -5.78 -8.63
C LYS A 113 6.26 -6.84 -8.75
N ASN A 114 6.06 -8.03 -8.17
CA ASN A 114 7.05 -9.10 -8.20
C ASN A 114 7.22 -9.66 -9.63
N PHE A 115 6.12 -9.73 -10.38
CA PHE A 115 6.15 -10.14 -11.80
C PHE A 115 6.87 -9.10 -12.66
N VAL A 116 6.57 -7.81 -12.46
CA VAL A 116 7.25 -6.71 -13.16
C VAL A 116 8.74 -6.67 -12.76
N LEU A 117 9.06 -6.85 -11.49
CA LEU A 117 10.44 -6.90 -10.99
C LEU A 117 11.24 -8.02 -11.67
N SER A 118 10.69 -9.23 -11.72
CA SER A 118 11.32 -10.36 -12.38
C SER A 118 11.49 -10.14 -13.90
N GLU A 119 10.46 -9.60 -14.56
CA GLU A 119 10.50 -9.36 -16.01
C GLU A 119 11.48 -8.26 -16.38
N LEU A 120 11.49 -7.13 -15.66
CA LEU A 120 12.48 -6.07 -15.88
C LEU A 120 13.90 -6.55 -15.56
N GLY A 121 14.10 -7.35 -14.52
CA GLY A 121 15.38 -7.98 -14.23
C GLY A 121 15.88 -8.80 -15.42
N ARG A 122 15.00 -9.62 -16.02
CA ARG A 122 15.32 -10.42 -17.20
C ARG A 122 15.60 -9.55 -18.44
N GLN A 123 14.75 -8.57 -18.75
CA GLN A 123 14.87 -7.71 -19.93
C GLN A 123 16.12 -6.84 -19.89
N GLN A 124 16.47 -6.31 -18.72
CA GLN A 124 17.58 -5.39 -18.53
C GLN A 124 18.87 -6.10 -18.10
N ASN A 125 18.87 -7.44 -18.02
CA ASN A 125 19.97 -8.23 -17.44
C ASN A 125 20.41 -7.63 -16.10
N ALA A 126 19.44 -7.27 -15.24
CA ALA A 126 19.65 -6.67 -13.94
C ALA A 126 19.35 -7.64 -12.80
N LEU A 127 20.03 -7.49 -11.67
CA LEU A 127 19.70 -8.22 -10.45
C LEU A 127 18.41 -7.68 -9.87
N ALA A 128 17.39 -8.52 -9.79
CA ALA A 128 16.06 -8.17 -9.27
C ALA A 128 15.97 -8.61 -7.79
N VAL A 129 15.81 -7.65 -6.88
CA VAL A 129 15.69 -7.93 -5.44
C VAL A 129 14.43 -7.34 -4.86
N ASN A 130 13.63 -8.16 -4.17
CA ASN A 130 12.46 -7.74 -3.43
C ASN A 130 12.81 -7.58 -1.93
N LEU A 131 12.68 -6.36 -1.41
CA LEU A 131 12.89 -6.07 0.01
C LEU A 131 11.67 -6.51 0.83
N VAL A 132 11.89 -7.40 1.79
CA VAL A 132 10.86 -7.79 2.74
C VAL A 132 10.81 -6.77 3.86
N ILE A 133 9.72 -6.00 3.93
CA ILE A 133 9.54 -4.92 4.93
C ILE A 133 9.09 -5.54 6.25
N ASP A 134 10.00 -6.17 6.94
CA ASP A 134 9.76 -6.92 8.19
C ASP A 134 9.81 -6.04 9.45
N ASN A 135 10.21 -4.79 9.32
CA ASN A 135 10.21 -3.80 10.39
C ASN A 135 8.87 -3.09 10.59
N ASP A 136 7.84 -3.44 9.83
CA ASP A 136 6.49 -2.93 10.03
C ASP A 136 5.69 -3.81 11.00
N ILE A 137 4.65 -3.22 11.61
CA ILE A 137 3.85 -3.92 12.62
C ILE A 137 3.02 -5.02 11.97
N CYS A 138 3.16 -6.23 12.50
CA CYS A 138 2.29 -7.34 12.18
C CYS A 138 1.00 -7.22 12.98
N ALA A 139 -0.07 -6.77 12.33
CA ALA A 139 -1.41 -6.88 12.87
C ALA A 139 -1.84 -8.36 12.97
N HIS A 140 -3.08 -8.64 13.40
CA HIS A 140 -3.58 -10.02 13.45
C HIS A 140 -3.55 -10.68 12.06
N PRO A 141 -2.72 -11.70 11.82
CA PRO A 141 -2.51 -12.29 10.51
C PRO A 141 -3.73 -13.15 10.11
N ALA A 142 -4.60 -12.60 9.30
CA ALA A 142 -5.82 -13.26 8.84
C ALA A 142 -6.15 -12.87 7.40
N VAL A 143 -6.71 -13.81 6.64
CA VAL A 143 -7.21 -13.55 5.29
C VAL A 143 -8.72 -13.37 5.34
N GLY A 144 -9.18 -12.22 4.84
CA GLY A 144 -10.60 -11.93 4.62
C GLY A 144 -11.06 -12.47 3.27
N PHE A 145 -12.25 -13.06 3.22
CA PHE A 145 -12.84 -13.58 1.99
C PHE A 145 -14.36 -13.44 2.02
N PRO A 146 -15.04 -13.35 0.84
CA PRO A 146 -16.49 -13.38 0.79
C PRO A 146 -16.98 -14.82 1.04
N SER A 147 -17.83 -14.99 2.06
CA SER A 147 -18.52 -16.28 2.26
C SER A 147 -19.64 -16.42 1.22
N PHE A 148 -19.74 -17.58 0.58
CA PHE A 148 -20.80 -17.90 -0.33
C PHE A 148 -21.73 -18.91 0.34
N PRO A 149 -23.03 -18.61 0.50
CA PRO A 149 -23.99 -19.58 1.01
C PRO A 149 -24.13 -20.76 0.04
N ASP A 150 -24.41 -21.94 0.56
CA ASP A 150 -24.58 -23.18 -0.23
C ASP A 150 -25.67 -23.02 -1.32
N ASN A 151 -26.71 -22.24 -1.04
CA ASN A 151 -27.73 -21.90 -2.00
C ASN A 151 -27.38 -20.63 -2.77
N LYS A 152 -27.11 -20.73 -4.07
CA LYS A 152 -26.76 -19.60 -4.95
C LYS A 152 -27.81 -18.49 -4.99
N GLY A 153 -29.08 -18.79 -4.64
CA GLY A 153 -30.16 -17.80 -4.54
C GLY A 153 -30.09 -16.92 -3.30
N ASP A 154 -29.30 -17.28 -2.30
CA ASP A 154 -29.23 -16.59 -1.00
C ASP A 154 -28.07 -15.56 -0.94
N TRP A 155 -27.91 -14.79 -2.00
CA TRP A 155 -26.86 -13.77 -2.12
C TRP A 155 -26.88 -12.72 -0.99
N LYS A 156 -28.04 -12.49 -0.36
CA LYS A 156 -28.20 -11.56 0.78
C LYS A 156 -27.37 -11.99 2.00
N ASN A 157 -27.03 -13.27 2.10
CA ASN A 157 -26.21 -13.80 3.20
C ASN A 157 -24.70 -13.77 2.92
N ILE A 158 -24.24 -13.25 1.78
CA ILE A 158 -22.82 -13.03 1.54
C ILE A 158 -22.28 -12.04 2.57
N ARG A 159 -21.24 -12.44 3.29
CA ARG A 159 -20.57 -11.67 4.34
C ARG A 159 -19.07 -11.72 4.12
N LEU A 160 -18.35 -10.76 4.71
CA LEU A 160 -16.90 -10.81 4.79
C LEU A 160 -16.52 -11.64 6.02
N GLU A 161 -15.98 -12.82 5.78
CA GLU A 161 -15.41 -13.70 6.82
C GLU A 161 -13.89 -13.59 6.86
N ARG A 162 -13.27 -14.11 7.93
CA ARG A 162 -11.82 -14.15 8.08
C ARG A 162 -11.37 -15.51 8.59
N VAL A 163 -10.24 -15.99 8.08
CA VAL A 163 -9.50 -17.13 8.60
C VAL A 163 -8.15 -16.65 9.11
N SER A 164 -7.90 -16.87 10.41
CA SER A 164 -6.61 -16.52 11.02
C SER A 164 -5.53 -17.51 10.60
N MET A 165 -4.34 -16.99 10.31
CA MET A 165 -3.14 -17.82 10.06
C MET A 165 -2.55 -18.37 11.35
N ASP A 166 -2.66 -17.63 12.44
CA ASP A 166 -2.06 -17.97 13.73
C ASP A 166 -2.95 -17.49 14.89
N ALA A 167 -2.63 -17.87 16.12
CA ALA A 167 -3.28 -17.39 17.29
C ALA A 167 -3.04 -15.89 17.52
N HIS A 168 -3.92 -15.28 18.34
CA HIS A 168 -3.74 -13.87 18.72
C HIS A 168 -2.46 -13.69 19.52
N ALA A 169 -1.73 -12.62 19.22
CA ALA A 169 -0.54 -12.22 19.96
C ALA A 169 -0.45 -10.69 20.01
N THR A 170 0.45 -10.20 20.85
CA THR A 170 0.78 -8.78 20.90
C THR A 170 1.26 -8.31 19.54
N GLU A 171 0.82 -7.13 19.10
CA GLU A 171 1.29 -6.49 17.89
C GLU A 171 2.76 -6.10 18.03
N VAL A 172 3.60 -6.75 17.22
CA VAL A 172 5.04 -6.50 17.12
C VAL A 172 5.46 -6.42 15.67
N PRO A 173 6.63 -5.87 15.34
CA PRO A 173 7.17 -5.95 13.98
C PRO A 173 7.27 -7.39 13.47
N TYR A 174 7.09 -7.59 12.16
CA TYR A 174 7.16 -8.92 11.55
C TYR A 174 8.46 -9.66 11.87
N GLU A 175 9.59 -8.95 11.98
CA GLU A 175 10.88 -9.55 12.34
C GLU A 175 10.90 -10.23 13.74
N PHE A 176 9.98 -9.83 14.62
CA PHE A 176 9.85 -10.38 15.99
C PHE A 176 8.58 -11.19 16.22
N ARG A 177 7.73 -11.33 15.19
CA ARG A 177 6.47 -12.05 15.30
C ARG A 177 6.69 -13.56 15.14
N PRO A 178 6.77 -14.35 16.22
CA PRO A 178 6.86 -15.80 16.11
C PRO A 178 5.54 -16.40 15.63
N VAL A 179 5.58 -17.64 15.19
CA VAL A 179 4.38 -18.47 15.10
C VAL A 179 4.02 -18.92 16.52
N VAL A 180 2.83 -18.55 17.00
CA VAL A 180 2.37 -18.84 18.36
C VAL A 180 1.71 -20.21 18.44
N ASP A 181 0.87 -20.53 17.46
CA ASP A 181 0.19 -21.83 17.36
C ASP A 181 0.55 -22.50 16.02
N TRP A 182 1.48 -23.42 16.06
CA TRP A 182 1.91 -24.15 14.88
C TRP A 182 0.79 -25.00 14.27
N GLY A 183 -0.15 -25.51 15.06
CA GLY A 183 -1.30 -26.28 14.56
C GLY A 183 -2.23 -25.39 13.71
N LEU A 184 -2.52 -24.17 14.18
CA LEU A 184 -3.28 -23.20 13.40
C LEU A 184 -2.50 -22.77 12.16
N PHE A 185 -1.22 -22.49 12.28
CA PHE A 185 -0.39 -22.05 11.15
C PHE A 185 -0.28 -23.12 10.07
N GLU A 186 0.08 -24.34 10.42
CA GLU A 186 0.22 -25.45 9.48
C GLU A 186 -1.10 -25.81 8.79
N SER A 187 -2.24 -25.76 9.51
CA SER A 187 -3.57 -26.07 8.98
C SER A 187 -4.21 -24.92 8.17
N PHE A 188 -3.64 -23.72 8.16
CA PHE A 188 -4.27 -22.54 7.57
C PHE A 188 -4.71 -22.74 6.12
N GLY A 189 -3.84 -23.28 5.26
CA GLY A 189 -4.17 -23.52 3.85
C GLY A 189 -5.38 -24.45 3.67
N THR A 190 -5.45 -25.53 4.46
CA THR A 190 -6.57 -26.47 4.45
C THR A 190 -7.85 -25.81 4.97
N ARG A 191 -7.77 -25.08 6.09
CA ARG A 191 -8.94 -24.38 6.68
C ARG A 191 -9.50 -23.31 5.73
N LEU A 192 -8.64 -22.52 5.09
CA LEU A 192 -9.07 -21.52 4.12
C LEU A 192 -9.69 -22.18 2.87
N SER A 193 -9.05 -23.23 2.33
CA SER A 193 -9.56 -23.97 1.17
C SER A 193 -10.95 -24.58 1.43
N GLN A 194 -11.15 -25.16 2.62
CA GLN A 194 -12.46 -25.71 3.03
C GLN A 194 -13.55 -24.63 3.10
N ARG A 195 -13.23 -23.45 3.66
CA ARG A 195 -14.18 -22.32 3.77
C ARG A 195 -14.54 -21.73 2.41
N LEU A 196 -13.64 -21.79 1.44
CA LEU A 196 -13.93 -21.32 0.08
C LEU A 196 -14.81 -22.28 -0.72
N GLY A 197 -15.05 -23.51 -0.24
CA GLY A 197 -15.88 -24.51 -0.93
C GLY A 197 -15.35 -24.93 -2.31
N ARG A 198 -14.10 -24.61 -2.63
CA ARG A 198 -13.47 -24.93 -3.92
C ARG A 198 -12.84 -26.31 -3.89
N GLU A 199 -12.95 -27.03 -5.01
CA GLU A 199 -12.18 -28.25 -5.21
C GLU A 199 -10.68 -27.96 -5.01
N LYS A 200 -10.00 -28.81 -4.25
CA LYS A 200 -8.65 -28.61 -3.72
C LYS A 200 -7.55 -28.34 -4.77
N SER A 201 -7.82 -28.53 -6.06
CA SER A 201 -6.79 -28.56 -7.11
C SER A 201 -6.47 -27.22 -7.77
N HIS A 202 -7.34 -26.20 -7.72
CA HIS A 202 -7.22 -25.03 -8.59
C HIS A 202 -6.83 -23.70 -7.90
N GLY A 203 -6.85 -23.63 -6.57
CA GLY A 203 -6.56 -22.40 -5.82
C GLY A 203 -5.09 -22.20 -5.50
N VAL A 204 -4.62 -20.96 -5.58
CA VAL A 204 -3.24 -20.55 -5.20
C VAL A 204 -2.88 -20.96 -3.78
N ILE A 205 -3.84 -20.96 -2.84
CA ILE A 205 -3.58 -21.25 -1.43
C ILE A 205 -2.93 -22.62 -1.20
N ASN A 206 -3.31 -23.64 -1.96
CA ASN A 206 -2.80 -25.00 -1.73
C ASN A 206 -1.31 -25.16 -2.08
N PRO A 207 -0.83 -24.80 -3.30
CA PRO A 207 0.60 -24.81 -3.59
C PRO A 207 1.38 -23.81 -2.73
N LEU A 208 0.82 -22.63 -2.47
CA LEU A 208 1.45 -21.64 -1.60
C LEU A 208 1.75 -22.23 -0.22
N TRP A 209 0.74 -22.86 0.41
CA TRP A 209 0.92 -23.37 1.77
C TRP A 209 1.83 -24.58 1.84
N ARG A 210 1.87 -25.40 0.79
CA ARG A 210 2.89 -26.44 0.61
C ARG A 210 4.31 -25.84 0.61
N HIS A 211 4.52 -24.73 -0.11
CA HIS A 211 5.79 -24.02 -0.12
C HIS A 211 6.15 -23.38 1.22
N VAL A 212 5.15 -22.88 1.97
CA VAL A 212 5.35 -22.39 3.35
C VAL A 212 5.84 -23.53 4.26
N HIS A 213 5.26 -24.73 4.15
CA HIS A 213 5.72 -25.88 4.91
C HIS A 213 7.15 -26.29 4.54
N VAL A 214 7.50 -26.28 3.25
CA VAL A 214 8.87 -26.57 2.79
C VAL A 214 9.85 -25.53 3.34
N ALA A 215 9.50 -24.24 3.27
CA ALA A 215 10.32 -23.16 3.83
C ALA A 215 10.50 -23.32 5.34
N ALA A 216 9.44 -23.66 6.08
CA ALA A 216 9.51 -23.92 7.52
C ALA A 216 10.41 -25.12 7.88
N GLY A 217 10.48 -26.11 6.99
CA GLY A 217 11.40 -27.24 7.16
C GLY A 217 12.87 -26.91 6.90
N ARG A 218 13.14 -25.94 6.00
CA ARG A 218 14.52 -25.51 5.66
C ARG A 218 15.06 -24.44 6.58
N LEU A 219 14.21 -23.51 6.97
CA LEU A 219 14.53 -22.46 7.93
C LEU A 219 14.39 -23.02 9.36
N ASN A 220 15.21 -22.54 10.28
CA ASN A 220 15.05 -22.91 11.67
C ASN A 220 13.70 -22.41 12.21
N LYS A 221 12.73 -23.32 12.44
CA LYS A 221 11.39 -23.02 12.93
C LYS A 221 11.38 -22.12 14.18
N ALA A 222 12.34 -22.30 15.06
CA ALA A 222 12.42 -21.53 16.31
C ALA A 222 12.91 -20.09 16.10
N ALA A 223 13.63 -19.85 15.01
CA ALA A 223 14.20 -18.53 14.68
C ALA A 223 13.45 -17.80 13.56
N ALA A 224 12.71 -18.53 12.72
CA ALA A 224 11.97 -17.96 11.61
C ALA A 224 10.63 -17.38 12.09
N GLY A 225 10.46 -16.07 11.99
CA GLY A 225 9.20 -15.40 12.26
C GLY A 225 8.12 -15.74 11.23
N LEU A 226 6.84 -15.57 11.64
CA LEU A 226 5.66 -15.82 10.80
C LEU A 226 5.77 -15.13 9.42
N GLY A 227 6.15 -13.85 9.40
CA GLY A 227 6.28 -13.08 8.16
C GLY A 227 7.36 -13.66 7.23
N HIS A 228 8.50 -14.08 7.78
CA HIS A 228 9.57 -14.69 6.99
C HIS A 228 9.14 -16.01 6.37
N LEU A 229 8.37 -16.85 7.07
CA LEU A 229 7.84 -18.11 6.53
C LEU A 229 6.85 -17.88 5.40
N VAL A 230 5.95 -16.89 5.57
CA VAL A 230 4.96 -16.52 4.53
C VAL A 230 5.66 -15.95 3.29
N ALA A 231 6.64 -15.05 3.47
CA ALA A 231 7.43 -14.50 2.38
C ALA A 231 8.21 -15.57 1.64
N ALA A 232 8.92 -16.44 2.36
CA ALA A 232 9.70 -17.55 1.77
C ALA A 232 8.79 -18.54 1.01
N GLY A 233 7.62 -18.88 1.54
CA GLY A 233 6.65 -19.72 0.86
C GLY A 233 6.12 -19.10 -0.44
N ARG A 234 5.79 -17.80 -0.41
CA ARG A 234 5.39 -17.05 -1.60
C ARG A 234 6.53 -16.99 -2.63
N HIS A 235 7.74 -16.67 -2.21
CA HIS A 235 8.88 -16.58 -3.12
C HIS A 235 9.24 -17.94 -3.75
N ARG A 236 9.12 -19.04 -3.01
CA ARG A 236 9.24 -20.40 -3.57
C ARG A 236 8.18 -20.69 -4.63
N LEU A 237 6.93 -20.30 -4.37
CA LEU A 237 5.85 -20.42 -5.36
C LEU A 237 6.17 -19.60 -6.62
N GLU A 238 6.59 -18.35 -6.46
CA GLU A 238 7.01 -17.48 -7.57
C GLU A 238 8.15 -18.11 -8.38
N SER A 239 9.15 -18.67 -7.72
CA SER A 239 10.28 -19.37 -8.36
C SER A 239 9.84 -20.62 -9.13
N GLU A 240 8.90 -21.43 -8.59
CA GLU A 240 8.32 -22.60 -9.29
C GLU A 240 7.65 -22.17 -10.62
N PHE A 241 7.00 -21.01 -10.62
CA PHE A 241 6.37 -20.43 -11.81
C PHE A 241 7.33 -19.57 -12.66
N GLY A 242 8.63 -19.63 -12.41
CA GLY A 242 9.67 -19.04 -13.26
C GLY A 242 10.00 -17.58 -13.00
N LEU A 243 9.52 -16.96 -11.91
CA LEU A 243 10.02 -15.65 -11.49
C LEU A 243 11.47 -15.79 -10.98
N ARG A 244 12.32 -14.86 -11.39
CA ARG A 244 13.75 -14.86 -11.08
C ARG A 244 14.11 -13.62 -10.27
N THR A 245 13.93 -13.71 -8.96
CA THR A 245 14.21 -12.63 -8.00
C THR A 245 14.99 -13.18 -6.81
N LEU A 246 15.66 -12.28 -6.07
CA LEU A 246 16.14 -12.53 -4.71
C LEU A 246 15.29 -11.75 -3.73
N GLU A 247 15.36 -12.13 -2.45
CA GLU A 247 14.74 -11.37 -1.36
C GLU A 247 15.74 -11.05 -0.26
N LEU A 248 15.52 -9.91 0.41
CA LEU A 248 16.27 -9.54 1.61
C LEU A 248 15.37 -8.78 2.58
N PRO A 249 15.25 -9.21 3.86
CA PRO A 249 14.56 -8.46 4.90
C PRO A 249 15.28 -7.14 5.25
N ILE A 250 14.50 -6.09 5.56
CA ILE A 250 15.05 -4.82 6.03
C ILE A 250 15.87 -5.02 7.32
N SER A 251 15.46 -5.91 8.20
CA SER A 251 16.20 -6.27 9.42
C SER A 251 17.62 -6.81 9.14
N GLN A 252 17.83 -7.39 7.97
CA GLN A 252 19.16 -7.82 7.53
C GLN A 252 19.90 -6.65 6.84
N LEU A 253 19.20 -5.92 5.97
CA LEU A 253 19.76 -4.79 5.22
C LEU A 253 20.37 -3.72 6.15
N THR A 254 19.77 -3.49 7.32
CA THR A 254 20.29 -2.57 8.33
C THR A 254 21.60 -2.99 9.00
N LYS A 255 22.14 -4.16 8.66
CA LYS A 255 23.45 -4.62 9.13
C LYS A 255 24.59 -4.25 8.19
N THR A 256 24.29 -3.72 7.01
CA THR A 256 25.31 -3.32 6.04
C THR A 256 26.10 -2.10 6.52
N SER A 257 27.36 -2.04 6.16
CA SER A 257 28.19 -0.87 6.46
C SER A 257 27.67 0.39 5.75
N ALA A 258 27.09 0.21 4.55
CA ALA A 258 26.47 1.29 3.81
C ALA A 258 25.26 1.89 4.56
N PHE A 259 24.46 1.07 5.27
CA PHE A 259 23.39 1.58 6.14
C PHE A 259 23.97 2.34 7.33
N GLY A 260 25.07 1.88 7.93
CA GLY A 260 25.79 2.59 8.99
C GLY A 260 26.22 3.98 8.55
N CYS A 261 26.86 4.10 7.39
CA CYS A 261 27.25 5.40 6.81
C CYS A 261 26.02 6.32 6.56
N PHE A 262 24.93 5.77 6.03
CA PHE A 262 23.68 6.50 5.81
C PHE A 262 23.04 6.97 7.13
N PHE A 263 22.98 6.10 8.13
CA PHE A 263 22.49 6.43 9.47
C PHE A 263 23.31 7.57 10.08
N LYS A 264 24.63 7.44 10.10
CA LYS A 264 25.55 8.44 10.61
C LYS A 264 25.39 9.79 9.90
N SER A 265 25.23 9.80 8.57
CA SER A 265 25.05 11.03 7.80
C SER A 265 23.80 11.83 8.20
N ILE A 266 22.69 11.15 8.51
CA ILE A 266 21.47 11.81 9.01
C ILE A 266 21.67 12.30 10.45
N LEU A 267 22.29 11.48 11.30
CA LEU A 267 22.50 11.85 12.70
C LEU A 267 23.44 13.05 12.84
N SER A 268 24.50 13.14 12.02
CA SER A 268 25.46 14.24 12.06
C SER A 268 24.86 15.62 11.84
N ALA A 269 23.73 15.70 11.16
CA ALA A 269 22.97 16.92 10.87
C ALA A 269 21.47 16.75 11.18
N ALA A 270 21.17 16.14 12.32
CA ALA A 270 19.81 15.70 12.67
C ALA A 270 18.77 16.83 12.65
N ASP A 271 19.10 18.01 13.19
CA ASP A 271 18.17 19.14 13.21
C ASP A 271 17.94 19.71 11.80
N GLU A 272 18.99 19.83 11.00
CA GLU A 272 18.86 20.24 9.59
C GLU A 272 17.98 19.25 8.81
N PHE A 273 18.21 17.94 8.99
CA PHE A 273 17.37 16.92 8.37
C PHE A 273 15.91 17.07 8.78
N ARG A 274 15.64 17.25 10.07
CA ARG A 274 14.29 17.48 10.62
C ARG A 274 13.62 18.69 9.97
N LEU A 275 14.32 19.81 9.87
CA LEU A 275 13.81 21.05 9.30
C LEU A 275 13.49 20.88 7.80
N ILE A 276 14.37 20.24 7.04
CA ILE A 276 14.14 19.93 5.61
C ILE A 276 12.96 18.99 5.46
N HIS A 277 12.94 17.88 6.20
CA HIS A 277 11.86 16.90 6.18
C HIS A 277 10.50 17.57 6.44
N ASN A 278 10.38 18.36 7.48
CA ASN A 278 9.14 19.01 7.87
C ASN A 278 8.68 20.04 6.83
N ARG A 279 9.61 20.83 6.27
CA ARG A 279 9.30 21.79 5.21
C ARG A 279 8.81 21.10 3.94
N VAL A 280 9.48 20.06 3.49
CA VAL A 280 9.07 19.26 2.31
C VAL A 280 7.69 18.64 2.54
N LEU A 281 7.43 18.17 3.75
CA LEU A 281 6.13 17.61 4.12
C LEU A 281 5.01 18.66 4.09
N ASP A 282 5.26 19.87 4.55
CA ASP A 282 4.29 20.98 4.49
C ASP A 282 4.00 21.35 3.02
N GLU A 283 5.03 21.52 2.20
CA GLU A 283 4.87 21.77 0.76
C GLU A 283 4.03 20.68 0.07
N TYR A 284 4.27 19.41 0.41
CA TYR A 284 3.50 18.29 -0.12
C TYR A 284 2.04 18.34 0.31
N ARG A 285 1.78 18.59 1.59
CA ARG A 285 0.42 18.69 2.13
C ARG A 285 -0.37 19.84 1.51
N ASP A 286 0.26 20.98 1.30
CA ASP A 286 -0.35 22.15 0.68
C ASP A 286 -0.75 21.86 -0.77
N VAL A 287 0.15 21.31 -1.58
CA VAL A 287 -0.11 20.96 -2.98
C VAL A 287 -1.23 19.90 -3.11
N HIS A 288 -1.22 18.89 -2.23
CA HIS A 288 -2.20 17.80 -2.24
C HIS A 288 -3.45 18.09 -1.40
N ARG A 289 -3.55 19.26 -0.75
CA ARG A 289 -4.66 19.69 0.12
C ARG A 289 -4.95 18.69 1.25
N ILE A 290 -3.90 18.17 1.88
CA ILE A 290 -3.99 17.19 2.97
C ILE A 290 -4.04 17.92 4.30
N ARG A 291 -5.09 17.67 5.10
CA ARG A 291 -5.27 18.27 6.44
C ARG A 291 -4.81 17.36 7.58
N SER A 292 -4.54 16.10 7.31
CA SER A 292 -4.11 15.12 8.33
C SER A 292 -2.67 15.38 8.78
N GLU A 293 -2.44 15.41 10.08
CA GLU A 293 -1.09 15.57 10.66
C GLU A 293 -0.25 14.27 10.58
N SER A 294 -0.88 13.12 10.45
CA SER A 294 -0.20 11.82 10.35
C SER A 294 -0.04 11.32 8.91
N HIS A 295 -0.71 11.95 7.94
CA HIS A 295 -0.68 11.54 6.54
C HIS A 295 0.05 12.58 5.67
N PRO A 296 0.95 12.18 4.73
CA PRO A 296 1.42 10.80 4.46
C PRO A 296 2.31 10.23 5.55
N VAL A 297 3.04 11.08 6.26
CA VAL A 297 3.91 10.77 7.41
C VAL A 297 3.78 11.88 8.44
N SER A 298 4.22 11.63 9.68
CA SER A 298 4.25 12.63 10.74
C SER A 298 5.48 13.54 10.60
N LYS A 299 5.37 14.78 11.09
CA LYS A 299 6.53 15.67 11.29
C LYS A 299 7.48 15.05 12.32
N LEU A 300 8.75 15.35 12.15
CA LEU A 300 9.78 15.04 13.15
C LEU A 300 9.76 16.12 14.23
N ALA A 301 9.72 15.72 15.48
CA ALA A 301 9.62 16.61 16.62
C ALA A 301 10.99 17.11 17.11
N GLU A 302 10.97 18.20 17.88
CA GLU A 302 12.07 18.63 18.73
C GLU A 302 11.48 18.92 20.11
N ARG A 303 12.10 18.41 21.17
CA ARG A 303 11.67 18.59 22.56
C ARG A 303 12.89 18.66 23.48
N ASP A 304 13.01 19.75 24.19
CA ASP A 304 14.05 19.93 25.24
C ASP A 304 15.48 19.62 24.73
N GLY A 305 15.77 20.01 23.49
CA GLY A 305 17.05 19.78 22.84
C GLY A 305 17.23 18.36 22.28
N TRP A 306 16.21 17.49 22.36
CA TRP A 306 16.17 16.20 21.69
C TRP A 306 15.51 16.33 20.32
N VAL A 307 16.21 15.94 19.29
CA VAL A 307 15.74 15.97 17.90
C VAL A 307 15.29 14.58 17.49
N GLU A 308 14.03 14.46 17.07
CA GLU A 308 13.52 13.22 16.49
C GLU A 308 14.14 12.99 15.11
N VAL A 309 14.63 11.78 14.86
CA VAL A 309 15.19 11.35 13.58
C VAL A 309 14.30 10.31 12.90
N PRO A 310 14.39 10.11 11.57
CA PRO A 310 13.44 9.27 10.83
C PRO A 310 13.71 7.76 10.99
N PHE A 311 13.98 7.35 12.22
CA PHE A 311 14.20 5.95 12.59
C PHE A 311 13.29 5.54 13.72
N TRP A 312 12.98 4.24 13.75
CA TRP A 312 12.34 3.57 14.85
C TRP A 312 13.38 2.91 15.74
N ILE A 313 13.09 2.86 17.04
CA ILE A 313 13.83 2.07 18.02
C ILE A 313 12.87 1.18 18.79
N TRP A 314 13.26 -0.03 19.12
CA TRP A 314 12.64 -0.89 20.11
C TRP A 314 13.65 -1.80 20.77
N ARG A 315 13.26 -2.40 21.89
CA ARG A 315 14.09 -3.32 22.67
C ARG A 315 13.35 -4.64 22.81
N ASP A 316 14.08 -5.74 23.03
CA ASP A 316 13.53 -7.09 23.20
C ASP A 316 12.39 -7.17 24.23
N ALA A 317 12.44 -6.37 25.31
CA ALA A 317 11.42 -6.33 26.36
C ALA A 317 10.21 -5.44 26.01
N GLU A 318 10.22 -4.72 24.89
CA GLU A 318 9.19 -3.76 24.51
C GLU A 318 8.40 -4.25 23.31
N SER A 319 7.06 -4.25 23.43
CA SER A 319 6.18 -4.65 22.33
C SER A 319 5.98 -3.56 21.25
N ARG A 320 6.36 -2.31 21.55
CA ARG A 320 6.09 -1.17 20.66
C ARG A 320 7.35 -0.46 20.23
N ARG A 321 7.46 -0.22 18.92
CA ARG A 321 8.49 0.67 18.36
C ARG A 321 8.25 2.10 18.81
N GLN A 322 9.33 2.80 19.13
CA GLN A 322 9.36 4.20 19.58
C GLN A 322 10.10 5.05 18.55
N PRO A 323 9.81 6.36 18.46
CA PRO A 323 10.67 7.29 17.74
C PRO A 323 12.07 7.34 18.34
N LEU A 324 13.10 7.35 17.48
CA LEU A 324 14.47 7.59 17.91
C LEU A 324 14.70 9.10 17.99
N HIS A 325 15.30 9.54 19.09
CA HIS A 325 15.71 10.92 19.31
C HIS A 325 17.23 11.00 19.52
N VAL A 326 17.82 12.11 19.13
CA VAL A 326 19.24 12.37 19.31
C VAL A 326 19.47 13.74 19.94
N ARG A 327 20.56 13.87 20.69
CA ARG A 327 21.07 15.13 21.23
C ARG A 327 22.59 15.13 21.22
N PHE A 328 23.18 16.27 20.91
CA PHE A 328 24.61 16.45 20.99
C PHE A 328 24.98 17.07 22.33
N GLN A 329 25.96 16.50 23.00
CA GLN A 329 26.53 17.01 24.25
C GLN A 329 28.00 16.64 24.35
N ASP A 330 28.85 17.61 24.65
CA ASP A 330 30.30 17.40 24.94
C ASP A 330 31.03 16.53 23.90
N ASN A 331 30.82 16.83 22.61
CA ASN A 331 31.38 16.08 21.47
C ASN A 331 30.90 14.63 21.35
N ARG A 332 29.83 14.27 22.05
CA ARG A 332 29.16 12.96 21.96
C ARG A 332 27.75 13.09 21.38
N ILE A 333 27.30 12.03 20.77
CA ILE A 333 25.90 11.89 20.39
C ILE A 333 25.21 11.00 21.43
N LEU A 334 24.06 11.46 21.90
CA LEU A 334 23.17 10.70 22.76
C LEU A 334 21.97 10.23 21.92
N LEU A 335 21.64 8.96 22.04
CA LEU A 335 20.46 8.33 21.45
C LEU A 335 19.45 8.03 22.54
N SER A 336 18.15 8.29 22.33
CA SER A 336 17.12 8.04 23.33
C SER A 336 15.76 7.70 22.69
N ASN A 337 14.96 6.91 23.38
CA ASN A 337 13.52 6.73 23.08
C ASN A 337 12.63 7.69 23.88
N LEU A 338 13.20 8.56 24.71
CA LEU A 338 12.52 9.43 25.69
C LEU A 338 11.62 8.69 26.70
N LEU A 339 11.82 7.38 26.85
CA LEU A 339 11.08 6.52 27.78
C LEU A 339 12.00 5.74 28.71
N GLY A 340 13.16 6.34 29.06
CA GLY A 340 14.11 5.81 30.03
C GLY A 340 15.25 4.97 29.43
N TRP A 341 15.36 4.88 28.10
CA TRP A 341 16.56 4.32 27.48
C TRP A 341 17.39 5.43 26.86
N GLU A 342 18.67 5.43 27.18
CA GLU A 342 19.67 6.31 26.59
C GLU A 342 20.96 5.56 26.30
N PHE A 343 21.65 5.98 25.24
CA PHE A 343 22.95 5.47 24.84
C PHE A 343 23.82 6.63 24.35
N SER A 344 25.10 6.62 24.69
CA SER A 344 26.03 7.68 24.31
C SER A 344 27.31 7.12 23.70
N CYS A 345 27.69 7.66 22.54
CA CYS A 345 28.95 7.32 21.87
C CYS A 345 29.56 8.54 21.18
N LEU A 346 30.78 8.41 20.64
CA LEU A 346 31.31 9.40 19.71
C LEU A 346 30.54 9.33 18.38
N LEU A 347 30.28 10.49 17.77
CA LEU A 347 29.59 10.51 16.46
C LEU A 347 30.40 9.73 15.40
N ALA A 348 31.70 9.75 15.47
CA ALA A 348 32.57 9.02 14.54
C ALA A 348 32.34 7.51 14.57
N GLU A 349 31.88 6.96 15.69
CA GLU A 349 31.74 5.53 15.95
C GLU A 349 30.27 5.04 15.86
N VAL A 350 29.30 5.93 15.67
CA VAL A 350 27.88 5.62 15.83
C VAL A 350 27.40 4.53 14.86
N ASP A 351 27.98 4.43 13.69
CA ASP A 351 27.69 3.37 12.69
C ASP A 351 28.15 1.98 13.17
N GLU A 352 29.33 1.90 13.80
CA GLU A 352 29.85 0.66 14.41
C GLU A 352 29.00 0.22 15.61
N GLN A 353 28.44 1.18 16.35
CA GLN A 353 27.59 0.91 17.51
C GLN A 353 26.27 0.25 17.17
N LEU A 354 25.79 0.29 15.92
CA LEU A 354 24.55 -0.41 15.52
C LEU A 354 24.62 -1.92 15.80
N SER A 355 25.77 -2.54 15.58
CA SER A 355 26.00 -3.97 15.87
C SER A 355 26.03 -4.25 17.38
N VAL A 356 26.65 -3.36 18.14
CA VAL A 356 26.72 -3.44 19.61
C VAL A 356 25.33 -3.27 20.24
N LEU A 357 24.57 -2.27 19.78
CA LEU A 357 23.19 -2.04 20.23
C LEU A 357 22.32 -3.27 19.97
N LYS A 358 22.42 -3.86 18.77
CA LYS A 358 21.69 -5.07 18.42
C LYS A 358 22.05 -6.26 19.32
N ALA A 359 23.35 -6.45 19.62
CA ALA A 359 23.80 -7.51 20.52
C ALA A 359 23.26 -7.35 21.94
N ASN A 360 22.91 -6.10 22.32
CA ASN A 360 22.28 -5.75 23.59
C ASN A 360 20.74 -5.63 23.50
N GLY A 361 20.11 -6.25 22.48
CA GLY A 361 18.66 -6.28 22.32
C GLY A 361 18.03 -4.93 21.95
N VAL A 362 18.80 -4.01 21.34
CA VAL A 362 18.30 -2.71 20.87
C VAL A 362 18.32 -2.68 19.33
N PHE A 363 17.17 -2.44 18.73
CA PHE A 363 16.98 -2.49 17.29
C PHE A 363 16.61 -1.12 16.74
N ILE A 364 17.41 -0.62 15.79
CA ILE A 364 17.15 0.62 15.06
C ILE A 364 16.81 0.28 13.62
N ARG A 365 15.67 0.82 13.12
CA ARG A 365 15.18 0.56 11.77
C ARG A 365 14.71 1.85 11.10
N PRO A 366 14.89 1.99 9.77
CA PRO A 366 14.41 3.15 9.05
C PRO A 366 12.87 3.18 9.00
N ARG A 367 12.28 4.38 8.98
CA ARG A 367 10.87 4.57 8.65
C ARG A 367 10.66 4.42 7.14
N ALA A 368 9.41 4.31 6.70
CA ALA A 368 9.08 4.00 5.31
C ALA A 368 9.79 4.91 4.28
N LEU A 369 9.71 6.24 4.43
CA LEU A 369 10.41 7.19 3.53
C LEU A 369 11.93 7.01 3.59
N THR A 370 12.47 6.76 4.76
CA THR A 370 13.90 6.58 4.97
C THR A 370 14.40 5.27 4.37
N THR A 371 13.57 4.22 4.41
CA THR A 371 13.85 2.95 3.71
C THR A 371 13.98 3.18 2.21
N THR A 372 13.03 3.91 1.62
CA THR A 372 13.05 4.22 0.19
C THR A 372 14.22 5.15 -0.17
N LEU A 373 14.48 6.16 0.66
CA LEU A 373 15.61 7.08 0.49
C LEU A 373 16.93 6.31 0.46
N PHE A 374 17.18 5.45 1.43
CA PHE A 374 18.37 4.59 1.47
C PHE A 374 18.47 3.68 0.24
N SER A 375 17.37 3.01 -0.11
CA SER A 375 17.34 2.07 -1.23
C SER A 375 17.64 2.75 -2.56
N ARG A 376 17.07 3.94 -2.81
CA ARG A 376 17.25 4.68 -4.07
C ARG A 376 18.55 5.47 -4.13
N LEU A 377 19.03 5.97 -3.00
CA LEU A 377 20.28 6.75 -2.95
C LEU A 377 21.52 5.86 -3.10
N ILE A 378 21.48 4.65 -2.54
CA ILE A 378 22.68 3.82 -2.38
C ILE A 378 22.60 2.51 -3.16
N LEU A 379 21.45 1.83 -3.18
CA LEU A 379 21.38 0.41 -3.55
C LEU A 379 20.91 0.16 -4.97
N SER A 380 19.94 0.93 -5.49
CA SER A 380 19.24 0.58 -6.73
C SER A 380 19.48 1.55 -7.87
N ASP A 381 19.42 1.02 -9.08
CA ASP A 381 19.38 1.80 -10.32
C ASP A 381 17.94 2.11 -10.73
N LEU A 382 16.99 1.27 -10.32
CA LEU A 382 15.57 1.48 -10.50
C LEU A 382 14.82 0.90 -9.30
N PHE A 383 13.83 1.65 -8.79
CA PHE A 383 12.94 1.18 -7.73
C PHE A 383 11.50 1.05 -8.26
N ILE A 384 10.83 -0.07 -7.94
CA ILE A 384 9.45 -0.32 -8.36
C ILE A 384 8.52 -0.12 -7.18
N HIS A 385 7.65 0.90 -7.27
CA HIS A 385 6.62 1.20 -6.29
C HIS A 385 5.25 0.66 -6.67
N GLY A 386 4.44 0.34 -5.66
CA GLY A 386 2.98 0.40 -5.78
C GLY A 386 2.48 1.84 -5.62
N ILE A 387 1.17 2.06 -5.85
CA ILE A 387 0.55 3.40 -5.73
C ILE A 387 0.80 4.05 -4.36
N GLY A 388 0.74 3.26 -3.28
CA GLY A 388 0.96 3.77 -1.92
C GLY A 388 2.33 4.41 -1.76
N GLY A 389 3.42 3.69 -2.12
CA GLY A 389 4.79 4.19 -2.05
C GLY A 389 5.03 5.37 -2.98
N ALA A 390 4.58 5.26 -4.24
CA ALA A 390 4.78 6.30 -5.25
C ALA A 390 4.19 7.66 -4.87
N LYS A 391 3.06 7.68 -4.17
CA LYS A 391 2.44 8.93 -3.69
C LYS A 391 3.36 9.75 -2.78
N TYR A 392 4.18 9.07 -1.97
CA TYR A 392 5.03 9.73 -0.98
C TYR A 392 6.46 9.94 -1.46
N ASP A 393 6.84 9.30 -2.55
CA ASP A 393 8.24 9.27 -2.97
C ASP A 393 8.72 10.59 -3.60
N GLN A 394 7.79 11.50 -3.92
CA GLN A 394 8.12 12.90 -4.18
C GLN A 394 8.79 13.58 -2.98
N LEU A 395 8.36 13.24 -1.74
CA LEU A 395 9.03 13.71 -0.52
C LEU A 395 10.48 13.22 -0.48
N THR A 396 10.69 11.96 -0.81
CA THR A 396 12.01 11.34 -0.86
C THR A 396 12.95 12.06 -1.83
N ASN A 397 12.45 12.41 -3.03
CA ASN A 397 13.22 13.17 -4.03
C ASN A 397 13.68 14.52 -3.49
N LEU A 398 12.75 15.28 -2.90
CA LEU A 398 13.06 16.63 -2.38
C LEU A 398 13.97 16.59 -1.15
N ILE A 399 13.80 15.60 -0.26
CA ILE A 399 14.70 15.40 0.87
C ILE A 399 16.10 15.05 0.37
N ALA A 400 16.23 14.15 -0.59
CA ALA A 400 17.52 13.80 -1.17
C ALA A 400 18.21 15.01 -1.82
N GLN A 401 17.47 15.79 -2.59
CA GLN A 401 17.99 16.99 -3.24
C GLN A 401 18.44 18.04 -2.23
N ARG A 402 17.64 18.31 -1.19
CA ARG A 402 17.90 19.39 -0.24
C ARG A 402 18.88 19.03 0.87
N PHE A 403 18.91 17.76 1.29
CA PHE A 403 19.78 17.31 2.37
C PHE A 403 21.04 16.64 1.86
N PHE A 404 20.91 15.69 0.91
CA PHE A 404 22.06 14.96 0.35
C PHE A 404 22.68 15.63 -0.88
N GLU A 405 22.05 16.68 -1.43
CA GLU A 405 22.48 17.40 -2.64
C GLU A 405 22.51 16.46 -3.89
N VAL A 406 21.67 15.42 -3.87
CA VAL A 406 21.61 14.39 -4.92
C VAL A 406 20.25 14.34 -5.57
N GLN A 407 20.23 14.29 -6.91
CA GLN A 407 19.05 13.92 -7.66
C GLN A 407 18.95 12.39 -7.72
N LEU A 408 17.93 11.82 -7.04
CA LEU A 408 17.72 10.38 -7.01
C LEU A 408 17.40 9.80 -8.40
N PRO A 409 17.71 8.51 -8.64
CA PRO A 409 17.15 7.76 -9.76
C PRO A 409 15.63 7.85 -9.76
N ASP A 410 15.01 8.02 -10.92
CA ASP A 410 13.55 7.93 -11.06
C ASP A 410 13.06 6.51 -10.78
N TYR A 411 11.77 6.37 -10.48
CA TYR A 411 11.15 5.09 -10.11
C TYR A 411 10.01 4.71 -11.04
N GLN A 412 9.70 3.43 -11.06
CA GLN A 412 8.57 2.86 -11.77
C GLN A 412 7.39 2.65 -10.82
N THR A 413 6.20 3.13 -11.16
CA THR A 413 4.98 2.84 -10.39
C THR A 413 4.14 1.82 -11.11
N VAL A 414 3.79 0.72 -10.45
CA VAL A 414 2.93 -0.32 -11.03
C VAL A 414 1.87 -0.81 -10.04
N THR A 415 0.71 -1.15 -10.57
CA THR A 415 -0.31 -1.96 -9.89
C THR A 415 -1.24 -2.60 -10.91
N ALA A 416 -1.91 -3.67 -10.53
CA ALA A 416 -3.00 -4.29 -11.29
C ALA A 416 -4.29 -4.28 -10.49
N THR A 417 -5.42 -4.33 -11.16
CA THR A 417 -6.71 -4.63 -10.52
C THR A 417 -7.19 -5.98 -11.01
N LEU A 418 -7.28 -6.93 -10.09
CA LEU A 418 -7.86 -8.24 -10.30
C LEU A 418 -8.91 -8.46 -9.23
N LYS A 419 -10.09 -8.89 -9.65
CA LYS A 419 -11.23 -9.12 -8.77
C LYS A 419 -11.58 -10.60 -8.74
N LEU A 420 -12.10 -11.06 -7.61
CA LEU A 420 -12.60 -12.43 -7.53
C LEU A 420 -13.74 -12.63 -8.54
N PRO A 421 -13.74 -13.72 -9.30
CA PRO A 421 -14.81 -13.99 -10.24
C PRO A 421 -16.14 -14.15 -9.51
N THR A 422 -17.19 -13.51 -10.02
CA THR A 422 -18.56 -13.62 -9.51
C THR A 422 -19.54 -13.78 -10.65
N SER A 423 -20.57 -14.58 -10.43
CA SER A 423 -21.70 -14.72 -11.35
C SER A 423 -22.90 -13.84 -10.97
N LEU A 424 -22.76 -13.00 -9.95
CA LEU A 424 -23.81 -12.11 -9.50
C LEU A 424 -23.78 -10.79 -10.27
N ASP A 425 -24.95 -10.32 -10.69
CA ASP A 425 -25.11 -8.99 -11.25
C ASP A 425 -24.83 -7.93 -10.18
N LEU A 426 -23.77 -7.17 -10.38
CA LEU A 426 -23.34 -6.13 -9.45
C LEU A 426 -24.15 -4.85 -9.70
N VAL A 427 -24.65 -4.26 -8.63
CA VAL A 427 -25.40 -2.99 -8.66
C VAL A 427 -24.46 -1.82 -8.43
N SER A 428 -24.65 -0.75 -9.17
CA SER A 428 -23.85 0.47 -9.05
C SER A 428 -24.46 1.46 -8.04
N ARG A 429 -23.62 2.35 -7.50
CA ARG A 429 -24.08 3.47 -6.66
C ARG A 429 -24.96 4.46 -7.42
N VAL A 430 -24.92 4.45 -8.76
CA VAL A 430 -25.75 5.34 -9.60
C VAL A 430 -27.20 4.90 -9.54
N GLU A 431 -27.45 3.60 -9.72
CA GLU A 431 -28.82 3.02 -9.65
C GLU A 431 -29.45 3.28 -8.27
N LEU A 432 -28.68 3.19 -7.19
CA LEU A 432 -29.19 3.52 -5.85
C LEU A 432 -29.58 4.99 -5.72
N LYS A 433 -28.77 5.91 -6.27
CA LYS A 433 -29.08 7.35 -6.24
C LYS A 433 -30.34 7.69 -7.02
N ASP A 434 -30.62 6.97 -8.10
CA ASP A 434 -31.82 7.19 -8.90
C ASP A 434 -33.06 6.72 -8.13
N LEU A 435 -32.99 5.59 -7.44
CA LEU A 435 -34.06 5.13 -6.53
C LEU A 435 -34.27 6.08 -5.32
N ASP A 436 -33.19 6.56 -4.70
CA ASP A 436 -33.30 7.56 -3.63
C ASP A 436 -33.94 8.89 -4.12
N ARG A 437 -33.70 9.25 -5.40
CA ARG A 437 -34.35 10.42 -6.01
C ARG A 437 -35.82 10.16 -6.27
N GLU A 438 -36.18 8.99 -6.81
CA GLU A 438 -37.55 8.58 -7.06
C GLU A 438 -38.37 8.57 -5.76
N LEU A 439 -37.82 7.99 -4.69
CA LEU A 439 -38.45 7.99 -3.37
C LEU A 439 -38.61 9.40 -2.79
N ARG A 440 -37.63 10.30 -3.03
CA ARG A 440 -37.73 11.71 -2.63
C ARG A 440 -38.82 12.41 -3.41
N ASP A 441 -38.91 12.19 -4.73
CA ASP A 441 -39.95 12.76 -5.57
C ASP A 441 -41.34 12.27 -5.13
N LEU A 442 -41.48 11.03 -4.79
CA LEU A 442 -42.72 10.49 -4.23
C LEU A 442 -43.10 11.17 -2.89
N ARG A 443 -42.14 11.41 -2.00
CA ARG A 443 -42.39 12.08 -0.71
C ARG A 443 -42.84 13.54 -0.88
N PHE A 444 -42.27 14.26 -1.84
CA PHE A 444 -42.58 15.70 -2.06
C PHE A 444 -43.66 15.92 -3.13
N HIS A 445 -43.85 14.98 -4.03
CA HIS A 445 -44.79 15.04 -5.16
C HIS A 445 -45.57 13.75 -5.32
N PRO A 446 -46.25 13.26 -4.24
CA PRO A 446 -46.98 11.98 -4.28
C PRO A 446 -48.06 11.92 -5.38
N GLU A 447 -48.61 13.08 -5.76
CA GLU A 447 -49.58 13.21 -6.84
C GLU A 447 -49.08 12.69 -8.20
N ARG A 448 -47.79 12.55 -8.41
CA ARG A 448 -47.22 12.01 -9.66
C ARG A 448 -47.27 10.48 -9.75
N PHE A 449 -47.52 9.83 -8.63
CA PHE A 449 -47.49 8.40 -8.45
C PHE A 449 -48.90 7.79 -8.23
N ILE A 450 -49.96 8.59 -8.48
CA ILE A 450 -51.35 8.17 -8.37
C ILE A 450 -51.91 8.18 -9.78
N ASP A 451 -52.11 7.00 -10.36
CA ASP A 451 -52.53 6.85 -11.77
C ASP A 451 -53.99 7.30 -12.03
N GLU A 452 -54.92 6.95 -11.13
CA GLU A 452 -56.33 7.27 -11.26
C GLU A 452 -56.84 7.99 -10.00
N PRO A 453 -56.65 9.33 -9.87
CA PRO A 453 -57.04 10.05 -8.68
C PRO A 453 -58.55 10.16 -8.54
N SER A 454 -59.09 9.72 -7.40
CA SER A 454 -60.48 9.95 -7.01
C SER A 454 -60.80 11.46 -6.87
N ASP A 455 -62.08 11.81 -6.79
CA ASP A 455 -62.44 13.23 -6.64
C ASP A 455 -61.86 13.84 -5.35
N LEU A 456 -61.80 13.08 -4.27
CA LEU A 456 -61.15 13.49 -3.03
C LEU A 456 -59.62 13.77 -3.23
N VAL A 457 -58.94 12.91 -3.95
CA VAL A 457 -57.51 13.09 -4.27
C VAL A 457 -57.30 14.28 -5.16
N LYS A 458 -58.18 14.55 -6.13
CA LYS A 458 -58.12 15.76 -6.97
C LYS A 458 -58.28 17.02 -6.13
N GLU A 459 -59.15 16.98 -5.12
CA GLU A 459 -59.31 18.12 -4.18
C GLU A 459 -58.05 18.35 -3.35
N LEU A 460 -57.43 17.33 -2.78
CA LEU A 460 -56.17 17.40 -2.06
C LEU A 460 -55.04 17.97 -2.94
N ILE A 461 -54.93 17.55 -4.19
CA ILE A 461 -53.97 18.08 -5.17
C ILE A 461 -54.23 19.58 -5.44
N ALA A 462 -55.51 19.97 -5.59
CA ALA A 462 -55.87 21.36 -5.81
C ALA A 462 -55.51 22.24 -4.59
N GLN A 463 -55.78 21.77 -3.36
CA GLN A 463 -55.39 22.44 -2.12
C GLN A 463 -53.86 22.56 -2.04
N LYS A 464 -53.10 21.53 -2.31
CA LYS A 464 -51.64 21.58 -2.34
C LYS A 464 -51.13 22.62 -3.33
N ARG A 465 -51.68 22.67 -4.54
CA ARG A 465 -51.31 23.65 -5.57
C ARG A 465 -51.64 25.08 -5.12
N ALA A 466 -52.76 25.31 -4.45
CA ALA A 466 -53.12 26.58 -3.91
C ALA A 466 -52.08 27.08 -2.87
N TRP A 467 -51.60 26.20 -1.99
CA TRP A 467 -50.52 26.52 -1.06
C TRP A 467 -49.17 26.68 -1.75
N ALA A 468 -48.90 25.97 -2.82
CA ALA A 468 -47.62 26.02 -3.53
C ALA A 468 -47.49 27.27 -4.43
N PHE A 469 -48.58 27.66 -5.14
CA PHE A 469 -48.53 28.67 -6.22
C PHE A 469 -49.59 29.77 -6.11
N GLY A 470 -50.45 29.75 -5.06
CA GLY A 470 -51.51 30.74 -4.92
C GLY A 470 -51.00 32.17 -4.64
N GLU A 471 -51.72 33.20 -5.12
CA GLU A 471 -51.35 34.61 -4.96
C GLU A 471 -51.30 35.07 -3.49
N SER A 472 -51.95 34.37 -2.57
CA SER A 472 -51.88 34.57 -1.12
C SER A 472 -50.77 33.81 -0.43
N ALA A 473 -49.85 33.20 -1.19
CA ALA A 473 -48.74 32.46 -0.62
C ALA A 473 -47.79 33.39 0.12
N PHE A 474 -47.85 33.38 1.43
CA PHE A 474 -46.88 34.03 2.29
C PHE A 474 -45.46 33.52 1.92
N PRO A 475 -44.52 34.39 1.57
CA PRO A 475 -43.21 33.94 1.16
C PRO A 475 -42.56 33.17 2.30
N LYS A 476 -42.34 31.87 2.11
CA LYS A 476 -41.57 30.97 2.99
C LYS A 476 -42.04 30.92 4.45
N SER A 477 -43.36 30.99 4.72
CA SER A 477 -43.85 30.85 6.09
C SER A 477 -43.79 29.40 6.58
N ARG A 478 -43.57 29.18 7.88
CA ARG A 478 -43.63 27.88 8.55
C ARG A 478 -45.01 27.21 8.33
N GLU A 479 -46.06 27.98 8.31
CA GLU A 479 -47.44 27.50 8.08
C GLU A 479 -47.62 26.90 6.71
N ARG A 480 -47.10 27.54 5.66
CA ARG A 480 -47.12 27.00 4.28
C ARG A 480 -46.41 25.65 4.22
N HIS A 481 -45.24 25.55 4.87
CA HIS A 481 -44.46 24.30 4.88
C HIS A 481 -45.24 23.18 5.57
N VAL A 482 -45.82 23.47 6.73
CA VAL A 482 -46.64 22.49 7.48
C VAL A 482 -47.89 22.07 6.69
N ALA A 483 -48.57 23.00 6.02
CA ALA A 483 -49.76 22.70 5.21
C ALA A 483 -49.43 21.80 4.01
N ILE A 484 -48.34 22.11 3.27
CA ILE A 484 -47.90 21.29 2.14
C ILE A 484 -47.45 19.91 2.62
N ASP A 485 -46.76 19.84 3.74
CA ASP A 485 -46.26 18.57 4.31
C ASP A 485 -47.43 17.69 4.77
N SER A 486 -48.44 18.28 5.42
CA SER A 486 -49.68 17.56 5.80
C SER A 486 -50.45 17.01 4.57
N LEU A 487 -50.53 17.83 3.51
CA LEU A 487 -51.22 17.40 2.27
C LEU A 487 -50.42 16.31 1.54
N ASN A 488 -49.09 16.40 1.54
CA ASN A 488 -48.23 15.35 1.02
C ASN A 488 -48.45 14.03 1.78
N GLN A 489 -48.52 14.10 3.12
CA GLN A 489 -48.75 12.91 3.94
C GLN A 489 -50.08 12.22 3.61
N GLN A 490 -51.15 13.03 3.44
CA GLN A 490 -52.46 12.48 3.05
C GLN A 490 -52.46 11.89 1.64
N LEU A 491 -51.73 12.49 0.69
CA LEU A 491 -51.59 11.97 -0.69
C LEU A 491 -50.73 10.71 -0.76
N ILE A 492 -49.74 10.57 0.14
CA ILE A 492 -48.92 9.36 0.24
C ILE A 492 -49.77 8.14 0.57
N ASP A 493 -50.79 8.27 1.41
CA ASP A 493 -51.69 7.15 1.75
C ASP A 493 -52.41 6.58 0.51
N TYR A 494 -52.67 7.41 -0.50
CA TYR A 494 -53.25 6.96 -1.79
C TYR A 494 -52.20 6.44 -2.77
N ALA A 495 -50.93 6.74 -2.57
CA ALA A 495 -49.81 6.21 -3.32
C ALA A 495 -49.14 5.02 -2.61
N SER A 496 -49.71 4.52 -1.50
CA SER A 496 -49.08 3.54 -0.62
C SER A 496 -48.57 2.28 -1.34
N PRO A 497 -49.28 1.66 -2.33
CA PRO A 497 -48.75 0.51 -3.04
C PRO A 497 -47.42 0.82 -3.78
N THR A 498 -47.27 2.04 -4.30
CA THR A 498 -46.06 2.50 -4.98
C THR A 498 -44.96 2.82 -3.97
N VAL A 499 -45.32 3.36 -2.81
CA VAL A 499 -44.39 3.63 -1.69
C VAL A 499 -43.76 2.33 -1.23
N ASP A 500 -44.57 1.32 -0.87
CA ASP A 500 -44.13 0.03 -0.38
C ASP A 500 -43.21 -0.66 -1.39
N LEU A 501 -43.58 -0.63 -2.68
CA LEU A 501 -42.76 -1.19 -3.76
C LEU A 501 -41.41 -0.48 -3.90
N LEU A 502 -41.38 0.86 -3.83
CA LEU A 502 -40.11 1.63 -3.94
C LEU A 502 -39.24 1.41 -2.72
N GLU A 503 -39.80 1.35 -1.52
CA GLU A 503 -39.05 1.08 -0.29
C GLU A 503 -38.44 -0.34 -0.30
N GLU A 504 -39.20 -1.33 -0.75
CA GLU A 504 -38.71 -2.71 -0.94
C GLU A 504 -37.58 -2.74 -1.99
N ARG A 505 -37.78 -2.09 -3.15
CA ARG A 505 -36.75 -1.98 -4.19
C ARG A 505 -35.49 -1.28 -3.66
N LEU A 506 -35.64 -0.22 -2.88
CA LEU A 506 -34.52 0.51 -2.29
C LEU A 506 -33.79 -0.35 -1.26
N ALA A 507 -34.51 -1.06 -0.38
CA ALA A 507 -33.92 -1.98 0.59
C ALA A 507 -33.15 -3.11 -0.11
N ASN A 508 -33.74 -3.73 -1.13
CA ASN A 508 -33.10 -4.77 -1.93
C ASN A 508 -31.86 -4.22 -2.67
N SER A 509 -31.92 -3.00 -3.23
CA SER A 509 -30.80 -2.40 -3.95
C SER A 509 -29.68 -1.98 -3.00
N ARG A 510 -29.98 -1.54 -1.78
CA ARG A 510 -28.95 -1.28 -0.74
C ARG A 510 -28.22 -2.56 -0.35
N GLU A 511 -28.93 -3.65 -0.19
CA GLU A 511 -28.33 -4.95 0.14
C GLU A 511 -27.52 -5.50 -1.04
N LYS A 512 -28.02 -5.36 -2.28
CA LYS A 512 -27.24 -5.66 -3.49
C LYS A 512 -25.98 -4.82 -3.58
N LEU A 513 -26.04 -3.52 -3.28
CA LEU A 513 -24.87 -2.66 -3.29
C LEU A 513 -23.85 -3.11 -2.24
N ARG A 514 -24.28 -3.43 -1.02
CA ARG A 514 -23.40 -3.96 0.03
C ARG A 514 -22.64 -5.21 -0.45
N VAL A 515 -23.36 -6.15 -1.05
CA VAL A 515 -22.76 -7.36 -1.60
C VAL A 515 -21.86 -7.05 -2.78
N SER A 516 -22.28 -6.14 -3.67
CA SER A 516 -21.48 -5.68 -4.80
C SER A 516 -20.17 -5.04 -4.35
N GLU A 517 -20.18 -4.22 -3.31
CA GLU A 517 -18.96 -3.60 -2.75
C GLU A 517 -18.01 -4.67 -2.17
N ILE A 518 -18.55 -5.70 -1.51
CA ILE A 518 -17.74 -6.84 -1.04
C ILE A 518 -17.09 -7.54 -2.24
N LEU A 519 -17.90 -7.98 -3.22
CA LEU A 519 -17.43 -8.82 -4.32
C LEU A 519 -16.54 -8.05 -5.33
N SER A 520 -16.74 -6.75 -5.49
CA SER A 520 -15.95 -5.92 -6.39
C SER A 520 -14.63 -5.42 -5.78
N SER A 521 -14.36 -5.74 -4.51
CA SER A 521 -13.13 -5.34 -3.85
C SER A 521 -11.90 -5.93 -4.56
N ARG A 522 -10.91 -5.09 -4.83
CA ARG A 522 -9.59 -5.49 -5.32
C ARG A 522 -8.61 -5.88 -4.21
N GLU A 523 -9.01 -5.69 -2.95
CA GLU A 523 -8.14 -5.86 -1.78
C GLU A 523 -8.11 -7.30 -1.26
N PHE A 524 -8.82 -8.22 -1.91
CA PHE A 524 -8.75 -9.63 -1.56
C PHE A 524 -7.37 -10.21 -1.84
N SER A 525 -6.88 -11.03 -0.89
CA SER A 525 -5.58 -11.68 -0.99
C SER A 525 -5.45 -12.51 -2.29
N PHE A 526 -4.26 -12.46 -2.89
CA PHE A 526 -3.93 -13.26 -4.07
C PHE A 526 -4.11 -14.77 -3.84
N CYS A 527 -4.00 -15.24 -2.60
CA CYS A 527 -4.16 -16.66 -2.28
C CYS A 527 -5.60 -17.18 -2.44
N LEU A 528 -6.58 -16.28 -2.61
CA LEU A 528 -7.98 -16.62 -2.86
C LEU A 528 -8.31 -16.90 -4.34
N PHE A 529 -7.39 -16.61 -5.22
CA PHE A 529 -7.57 -16.76 -6.67
C PHE A 529 -7.16 -18.16 -7.14
N ASP A 530 -7.61 -18.52 -8.35
CA ASP A 530 -7.15 -19.72 -9.02
C ASP A 530 -5.73 -19.56 -9.55
N LEU A 531 -5.01 -20.65 -9.78
CA LEU A 531 -3.62 -20.62 -10.24
C LEU A 531 -3.44 -19.89 -11.58
N SER A 532 -4.48 -19.80 -12.41
CA SER A 532 -4.47 -19.04 -13.66
C SER A 532 -4.11 -17.56 -13.48
N ILE A 533 -4.29 -17.01 -12.28
CA ILE A 533 -3.89 -15.63 -11.97
C ILE A 533 -2.38 -15.40 -12.20
N ILE A 534 -1.56 -16.43 -12.01
CA ILE A 534 -0.12 -16.32 -12.19
C ILE A 534 0.22 -16.04 -13.66
N GLU A 535 -0.40 -16.77 -14.58
CA GLU A 535 -0.20 -16.55 -16.02
C GLU A 535 -0.80 -15.21 -16.48
N GLU A 536 -1.95 -14.81 -15.90
CA GLU A 536 -2.52 -13.48 -16.14
C GLU A 536 -1.56 -12.37 -15.71
N LEU A 537 -0.98 -12.44 -14.50
CA LEU A 537 -0.02 -11.46 -14.02
C LEU A 537 1.27 -11.43 -14.83
N LYS A 538 1.76 -12.58 -15.32
CA LYS A 538 2.89 -12.65 -16.24
C LYS A 538 2.58 -11.96 -17.57
N SER A 539 1.43 -12.27 -18.17
CA SER A 539 0.99 -11.65 -19.43
C SER A 539 0.90 -10.12 -19.30
N LEU A 540 0.32 -9.64 -18.19
CA LEU A 540 0.26 -8.20 -17.89
C LEU A 540 1.64 -7.56 -17.70
N ALA A 541 2.61 -8.27 -17.13
CA ALA A 541 3.97 -7.78 -16.92
C ALA A 541 4.80 -7.75 -18.21
N THR A 542 4.59 -8.71 -19.12
CA THR A 542 5.28 -8.77 -20.43
C THR A 542 4.63 -7.88 -21.48
N GLY A 543 3.39 -7.43 -21.27
CA GLY A 543 2.62 -6.63 -22.23
C GLY A 543 2.09 -7.42 -23.43
N GLN A 544 2.09 -8.75 -23.38
CA GLN A 544 1.68 -9.62 -24.49
C GLN A 544 0.19 -9.47 -24.88
N ASP A 545 -0.67 -9.13 -23.91
CA ASP A 545 -2.11 -8.93 -24.18
C ASP A 545 -2.46 -7.68 -25.01
N ARG A 546 -1.54 -6.74 -25.18
CA ARG A 546 -1.79 -5.51 -25.97
C ARG A 546 -1.67 -5.72 -27.49
N LEU A 547 -1.11 -6.83 -27.94
CA LEU A 547 -0.93 -7.17 -29.35
C LEU A 547 -2.06 -8.03 -29.94
N SER A 548 -2.97 -8.50 -29.09
CA SER A 548 -4.06 -9.42 -29.47
C SER A 548 -5.48 -8.82 -29.33
N ARG A 549 -5.60 -7.51 -29.09
CA ARG A 549 -6.91 -6.81 -29.08
C ARG A 549 -6.99 -5.70 -30.10
#